data_f6fb43b8781aa9a0ad1a1a5c579885ad
#
_entry.id   f6fb43b8781aa9a0ad1a1a5c579885ad
#
_cell.length_a   1.000
_cell.length_b   1.000
_cell.length_c   1.000
_cell.angle_alpha   90.00
_cell.angle_beta   90.00
_cell.angle_gamma   90.00
#
_symmetry.space_group_name_H-M   'P 1'
#
loop_
_entity.id
_entity.type
_entity.pdbx_description
1 polymer ?
#
loop_
_entity_poly.entity_id
_entity_poly.type
_entity_poly.pdbx_seq_one_letter_code
_entity_poly.pdbx_strand_id
1 'polypeptide(L)'
;MVSPERLIAGTIGVYGEERTREMYGDIIPIDELRLIVVEDEALFDLNGRAMQALHTEGHARHHYVLNDPTSRGVFTGDNFGISYRELDTAKGEFIFPTTTPASFDPDEAHKSVDRIMACGPEQLYLTHYSRVQELGRLADDMHNGIDAYVEIALANKELPDRGARIQGAMYHHLSTRLIDHGFKGDRDAIWSVLEIDVVLNAQGLVAWLERLEKHNG
;
A
#
# COMPACT_ATOMS: atom_id res chain seq x y z
N MET A 1 -13.63 7.85 11.42
CA MET A 1 -13.95 9.18 10.82
C MET A 1 -15.00 9.97 11.61
N VAL A 2 -15.94 9.34 12.30
CA VAL A 2 -16.83 10.01 13.26
C VAL A 2 -16.04 10.58 14.44
N SER A 3 -15.12 9.78 14.97
CA SER A 3 -14.17 10.14 16.04
C SER A 3 -12.73 10.03 15.52
N PRO A 4 -12.17 11.08 14.91
CA PRO A 4 -10.88 11.02 14.24
C PRO A 4 -9.65 11.16 15.16
N GLU A 5 -9.84 11.30 16.48
CA GLU A 5 -8.76 11.64 17.43
C GLU A 5 -7.61 10.61 17.38
N ARG A 6 -7.94 9.32 17.26
CA ARG A 6 -6.94 8.25 17.16
C ARG A 6 -6.17 8.30 15.84
N LEU A 7 -6.86 8.63 14.75
CA LEU A 7 -6.26 8.81 13.43
C LEU A 7 -5.30 10.00 13.47
N ILE A 8 -5.75 11.14 14.00
CA ILE A 8 -4.95 12.35 14.14
C ILE A 8 -3.70 12.07 14.99
N ALA A 9 -3.86 11.43 16.14
CA ALA A 9 -2.73 11.08 17.00
C ALA A 9 -1.72 10.15 16.31
N GLY A 10 -2.21 9.16 15.55
CA GLY A 10 -1.37 8.27 14.76
C GLY A 10 -0.60 9.00 13.66
N THR A 11 -1.25 9.90 12.95
CA THR A 11 -0.63 10.72 11.89
C THR A 11 0.42 11.66 12.46
N ILE A 12 0.13 12.31 13.59
CA ILE A 12 1.09 13.16 14.33
C ILE A 12 2.31 12.33 14.78
N GLY A 13 2.08 11.09 15.22
CA GLY A 13 3.16 10.19 15.62
C GLY A 13 4.13 9.85 14.48
N VAL A 14 3.65 9.85 13.24
CA VAL A 14 4.46 9.55 12.04
C VAL A 14 5.15 10.81 11.49
N TYR A 15 4.40 11.90 11.34
CA TYR A 15 4.87 13.08 10.60
C TYR A 15 5.25 14.27 11.50
N GLY A 16 4.88 14.24 12.78
CA GLY A 16 4.91 15.40 13.67
C GLY A 16 3.71 16.32 13.49
N GLU A 17 3.43 17.16 14.47
CA GLU A 17 2.22 18.00 14.53
C GLU A 17 2.18 19.04 13.39
N GLU A 18 3.28 19.76 13.20
CA GLU A 18 3.39 20.83 12.19
C GLU A 18 3.18 20.28 10.77
N ARG A 19 3.89 19.21 10.42
CA ARG A 19 3.79 18.61 9.10
C ARG A 19 2.43 17.93 8.85
N THR A 20 1.84 17.33 9.89
CA THR A 20 0.47 16.79 9.80
C THR A 20 -0.53 17.90 9.48
N ARG A 21 -0.40 19.05 10.11
CA ARG A 21 -1.27 20.21 9.87
C ARG A 21 -1.06 20.82 8.50
N GLU A 22 0.19 20.90 8.02
CA GLU A 22 0.50 21.36 6.66
C GLU A 22 -0.09 20.44 5.58
N MET A 23 0.01 19.12 5.76
CA MET A 23 -0.42 18.12 4.77
C MET A 23 -1.94 17.92 4.72
N TYR A 24 -2.60 17.92 5.88
CA TYR A 24 -4.00 17.50 6.00
C TYR A 24 -4.95 18.61 6.48
N GLY A 25 -4.41 19.74 6.96
CA GLY A 25 -5.23 20.79 7.56
C GLY A 25 -5.99 20.31 8.81
N ASP A 26 -7.18 20.88 9.00
CA ASP A 26 -8.07 20.46 10.08
C ASP A 26 -8.91 19.25 9.63
N ILE A 27 -8.72 18.12 10.30
CA ILE A 27 -9.50 16.90 10.05
C ILE A 27 -10.87 17.06 10.73
N ILE A 28 -11.89 17.25 9.91
CA ILE A 28 -13.27 17.48 10.37
C ILE A 28 -13.97 16.12 10.59
N PRO A 29 -14.56 15.87 11.77
CA PRO A 29 -15.37 14.67 12.00
C PRO A 29 -16.54 14.57 11.02
N ILE A 30 -16.86 13.35 10.61
CA ILE A 30 -18.04 13.07 9.78
C ILE A 30 -19.22 12.81 10.70
N ASP A 31 -20.37 13.44 10.40
CA ASP A 31 -21.63 13.16 11.08
C ASP A 31 -21.98 11.65 10.93
N GLU A 32 -22.29 11.00 12.04
CA GLU A 32 -22.62 9.57 12.07
C GLU A 32 -23.82 9.23 11.16
N LEU A 33 -24.76 10.15 11.00
CA LEU A 33 -25.91 9.99 10.10
C LEU A 33 -25.52 9.92 8.62
N ARG A 34 -24.31 10.31 8.28
CA ARG A 34 -23.75 10.25 6.92
C ARG A 34 -22.89 9.00 6.69
N LEU A 35 -22.69 8.18 7.72
CA LEU A 35 -21.90 6.97 7.65
C LEU A 35 -22.76 5.81 7.18
N ILE A 36 -22.30 5.10 6.17
CA ILE A 36 -22.84 3.81 5.76
C ILE A 36 -21.77 2.76 6.02
N VAL A 37 -22.06 1.85 6.94
CA VAL A 37 -21.22 0.68 7.18
C VAL A 37 -21.58 -0.37 6.15
N VAL A 38 -20.58 -0.84 5.42
CA VAL A 38 -20.75 -1.90 4.43
C VAL A 38 -20.09 -3.19 4.94
N GLU A 39 -20.83 -4.29 4.83
CA GLU A 39 -20.29 -5.62 5.11
C GLU A 39 -19.46 -6.12 3.93
N ASP A 40 -18.68 -7.18 4.15
CA ASP A 40 -17.95 -7.84 3.08
C ASP A 40 -18.91 -8.35 2.00
N GLU A 41 -18.50 -8.18 0.73
CA GLU A 41 -19.30 -8.50 -0.46
C GLU A 41 -20.58 -7.68 -0.62
N ALA A 42 -20.80 -6.68 0.22
CA ALA A 42 -21.98 -5.83 0.13
C ALA A 42 -22.05 -5.08 -1.20
N LEU A 43 -23.25 -5.08 -1.77
CA LEU A 43 -23.58 -4.28 -2.95
C LEU A 43 -24.23 -2.96 -2.50
N PHE A 44 -23.82 -1.86 -3.10
CA PHE A 44 -24.45 -0.57 -2.89
C PHE A 44 -24.56 0.20 -4.21
N ASP A 45 -25.49 1.12 -4.25
CA ASP A 45 -25.72 1.97 -5.42
C ASP A 45 -25.03 3.33 -5.27
N LEU A 46 -24.24 3.69 -6.26
CA LEU A 46 -23.63 5.00 -6.39
C LEU A 46 -24.27 5.74 -7.57
N ASN A 47 -25.41 6.38 -7.34
CA ASN A 47 -26.17 7.11 -8.36
C ASN A 47 -26.50 6.27 -9.62
N GLY A 48 -27.06 5.10 -9.43
CA GLY A 48 -27.40 4.16 -10.49
C GLY A 48 -26.25 3.25 -10.94
N ARG A 49 -25.10 3.32 -10.27
CA ARG A 49 -23.93 2.48 -10.53
C ARG A 49 -23.75 1.48 -9.39
N ALA A 50 -24.00 0.23 -9.65
CA ALA A 50 -23.80 -0.83 -8.66
C ALA A 50 -22.30 -1.02 -8.40
N MET A 51 -21.91 -0.95 -7.13
CA MET A 51 -20.56 -1.17 -6.64
C MET A 51 -20.59 -2.31 -5.63
N GLN A 52 -19.51 -3.10 -5.57
CA GLN A 52 -19.33 -4.13 -4.56
C GLN A 52 -18.14 -3.81 -3.68
N ALA A 53 -18.36 -3.79 -2.36
CA ALA A 53 -17.28 -3.67 -1.38
C ALA A 53 -16.72 -5.05 -1.05
N LEU A 54 -15.42 -5.22 -1.13
CA LEU A 54 -14.72 -6.46 -0.76
C LEU A 54 -13.70 -6.13 0.32
N HIS A 55 -13.83 -6.76 1.48
CA HIS A 55 -12.88 -6.60 2.57
C HIS A 55 -11.53 -7.20 2.20
N THR A 56 -10.47 -6.42 2.33
CA THR A 56 -9.11 -6.80 1.97
C THR A 56 -8.15 -6.32 3.05
N GLU A 57 -7.52 -7.23 3.76
CA GLU A 57 -6.52 -6.92 4.77
C GLU A 57 -5.10 -6.89 4.13
N GLY A 58 -4.08 -6.82 4.96
CA GLY A 58 -2.69 -6.84 4.55
C GLY A 58 -2.01 -5.48 4.69
N HIS A 59 -2.60 -4.43 4.12
CA HIS A 59 -2.18 -3.05 4.36
C HIS A 59 -2.76 -2.53 5.69
N ALA A 60 -4.05 -2.68 5.89
CA ALA A 60 -4.75 -2.30 7.11
C ALA A 60 -5.96 -3.22 7.35
N ARG A 61 -6.26 -3.51 8.63
CA ARG A 61 -7.37 -4.42 9.01
C ARG A 61 -8.76 -3.93 8.60
N HIS A 62 -8.93 -2.64 8.38
CA HIS A 62 -10.21 -2.02 7.99
C HIS A 62 -10.27 -1.71 6.50
N HIS A 63 -9.29 -2.17 5.74
CA HIS A 63 -9.20 -1.87 4.32
C HIS A 63 -10.23 -2.66 3.52
N TYR A 64 -10.76 -2.04 2.48
CA TYR A 64 -11.62 -2.67 1.49
C TYR A 64 -11.35 -2.09 0.11
N VAL A 65 -11.71 -2.85 -0.91
CA VAL A 65 -11.65 -2.44 -2.30
C VAL A 65 -13.05 -2.34 -2.87
N LEU A 66 -13.22 -1.59 -3.94
CA LEU A 66 -14.51 -1.43 -4.62
C LEU A 66 -14.42 -2.04 -6.02
N ASN A 67 -15.12 -3.15 -6.22
CA ASN A 67 -15.31 -3.73 -7.54
C ASN A 67 -16.44 -2.97 -8.26
N ASP A 68 -16.12 -2.50 -9.46
CA ASP A 68 -17.02 -1.76 -10.34
C ASP A 68 -17.24 -2.53 -11.64
N PRO A 69 -18.29 -3.34 -11.74
CA PRO A 69 -18.59 -4.10 -12.95
C PRO A 69 -18.82 -3.22 -14.17
N THR A 70 -19.28 -1.99 -14.00
CA THR A 70 -19.56 -1.08 -15.12
C THR A 70 -18.29 -0.66 -15.85
N SER A 71 -17.20 -0.35 -15.13
CA SER A 71 -15.91 -0.04 -15.72
C SER A 71 -15.04 -1.28 -15.93
N ARG A 72 -15.48 -2.46 -15.48
CA ARG A 72 -14.69 -3.69 -15.39
C ARG A 72 -13.37 -3.45 -14.66
N GLY A 73 -13.44 -2.68 -13.58
CA GLY A 73 -12.27 -2.26 -12.82
C GLY A 73 -12.47 -2.37 -11.33
N VAL A 74 -11.37 -2.36 -10.58
CA VAL A 74 -11.39 -2.36 -9.12
C VAL A 74 -10.63 -1.14 -8.62
N PHE A 75 -11.23 -0.39 -7.71
CA PHE A 75 -10.56 0.63 -6.91
C PHE A 75 -9.90 -0.06 -5.73
N THR A 76 -8.58 -0.13 -5.77
CA THR A 76 -7.82 -1.04 -4.91
C THR A 76 -7.39 -0.43 -3.58
N GLY A 77 -7.59 0.87 -3.38
CA GLY A 77 -6.93 1.53 -2.26
C GLY A 77 -5.42 1.26 -2.33
N ASP A 78 -4.83 0.92 -1.19
CA ASP A 78 -3.39 0.68 -1.07
C ASP A 78 -3.00 -0.81 -1.19
N ASN A 79 -3.98 -1.73 -1.24
CA ASN A 79 -3.71 -3.17 -1.26
C ASN A 79 -3.12 -3.71 -2.57
N PHE A 80 -3.17 -2.93 -3.64
CA PHE A 80 -2.47 -3.29 -4.87
C PHE A 80 -1.27 -2.37 -5.14
N GLY A 81 -0.67 -1.83 -4.07
CA GLY A 81 0.60 -1.12 -4.12
C GLY A 81 0.56 0.29 -4.70
N ILE A 82 1.74 0.74 -5.07
CA ILE A 82 2.03 2.09 -5.55
C ILE A 82 2.67 1.99 -6.94
N SER A 83 2.26 2.86 -7.86
CA SER A 83 2.79 2.91 -9.23
C SER A 83 2.85 4.35 -9.73
N TYR A 84 4.01 4.98 -9.61
CA TYR A 84 4.22 6.35 -10.10
C TYR A 84 4.48 6.38 -11.60
N ARG A 85 3.86 7.33 -12.30
CA ARG A 85 4.02 7.50 -13.75
C ARG A 85 5.46 7.85 -14.14
N GLU A 86 6.20 8.52 -13.26
CA GLU A 86 7.62 8.83 -13.42
C GLU A 86 8.50 7.59 -13.54
N LEU A 87 8.02 6.45 -13.06
CA LEU A 87 8.74 5.17 -13.08
C LEU A 87 8.33 4.27 -14.26
N ASP A 88 7.36 4.68 -15.06
CA ASP A 88 6.95 3.94 -16.24
C ASP A 88 8.07 3.86 -17.27
N THR A 89 8.15 2.72 -17.95
CA THR A 89 9.14 2.48 -18.99
C THR A 89 8.50 1.86 -20.23
N ALA A 90 9.32 1.51 -21.22
CA ALA A 90 8.84 0.72 -22.36
C ALA A 90 8.31 -0.68 -21.99
N LYS A 91 8.55 -1.14 -20.75
CA LYS A 91 8.02 -2.39 -20.21
C LYS A 91 6.68 -2.21 -19.46
N GLY A 92 6.08 -1.02 -19.53
CA GLY A 92 4.83 -0.68 -18.87
C GLY A 92 5.02 -0.04 -17.50
N GLU A 93 4.01 -0.15 -16.66
CA GLU A 93 3.98 0.41 -15.30
C GLU A 93 4.95 -0.35 -14.37
N PHE A 94 5.62 0.39 -13.50
CA PHE A 94 6.38 -0.17 -12.39
C PHE A 94 5.53 -0.12 -11.12
N ILE A 95 5.45 -1.23 -10.39
CA ILE A 95 4.65 -1.33 -9.17
C ILE A 95 5.46 -1.93 -8.02
N PHE A 96 5.12 -1.52 -6.80
CA PHE A 96 5.71 -2.07 -5.58
C PHE A 96 4.72 -2.02 -4.41
N PRO A 97 4.81 -2.97 -3.44
CA PRO A 97 3.93 -3.00 -2.28
C PRO A 97 4.10 -1.81 -1.36
N THR A 98 3.05 -1.48 -0.60
CA THR A 98 3.13 -0.57 0.52
C THR A 98 2.86 -1.30 1.84
N THR A 99 3.70 -1.04 2.83
CA THR A 99 3.64 -1.67 4.15
C THR A 99 3.46 -0.60 5.22
N THR A 100 2.30 0.03 5.27
CA THR A 100 2.10 1.10 6.26
C THR A 100 2.40 0.65 7.68
N PRO A 101 2.92 1.56 8.53
CA PRO A 101 3.53 1.22 9.82
C PRO A 101 2.66 0.42 10.78
N ALA A 102 1.34 0.50 10.67
CA ALA A 102 0.50 0.00 11.76
C ALA A 102 0.06 -1.46 11.63
N SER A 103 -0.12 -2.02 10.43
CA SER A 103 -0.91 -3.25 10.30
C SER A 103 -0.48 -4.21 9.19
N PHE A 104 0.69 -3.98 8.56
CA PHE A 104 1.14 -4.86 7.49
C PHE A 104 1.12 -6.33 7.90
N ASP A 105 0.46 -7.15 7.09
CA ASP A 105 0.41 -8.60 7.24
C ASP A 105 0.65 -9.21 5.85
N PRO A 106 1.78 -9.90 5.64
CA PRO A 106 2.14 -10.40 4.32
C PRO A 106 1.18 -11.49 3.80
N ASP A 107 0.71 -12.38 4.66
CA ASP A 107 -0.20 -13.45 4.26
C ASP A 107 -1.54 -12.88 3.78
N GLU A 108 -2.07 -11.89 4.50
CA GLU A 108 -3.29 -11.19 4.12
C GLU A 108 -3.08 -10.28 2.88
N ALA A 109 -1.88 -9.71 2.71
CA ALA A 109 -1.55 -8.93 1.51
C ALA A 109 -1.57 -9.79 0.25
N HIS A 110 -1.01 -11.00 0.29
CA HIS A 110 -1.11 -11.97 -0.82
C HIS A 110 -2.57 -12.33 -1.14
N LYS A 111 -3.37 -12.66 -0.11
CA LYS A 111 -4.80 -12.98 -0.29
C LYS A 111 -5.58 -11.81 -0.88
N SER A 112 -5.23 -10.58 -0.52
CA SER A 112 -5.87 -9.38 -1.04
C SER A 112 -5.57 -9.16 -2.52
N VAL A 113 -4.32 -9.38 -2.96
CA VAL A 113 -3.96 -9.37 -4.38
C VAL A 113 -4.76 -10.41 -5.14
N ASP A 114 -4.81 -11.66 -4.65
CA ASP A 114 -5.58 -12.75 -5.26
C ASP A 114 -7.07 -12.42 -5.34
N ARG A 115 -7.63 -11.86 -4.26
CA ARG A 115 -9.06 -11.48 -4.20
C ARG A 115 -9.41 -10.39 -5.20
N ILE A 116 -8.55 -9.40 -5.37
CA ILE A 116 -8.71 -8.34 -6.36
C ILE A 116 -8.70 -8.95 -7.77
N MET A 117 -7.73 -9.83 -8.06
CA MET A 117 -7.63 -10.47 -9.36
C MET A 117 -8.78 -11.44 -9.64
N ALA A 118 -9.35 -12.08 -8.63
CA ALA A 118 -10.52 -12.95 -8.74
C ALA A 118 -11.79 -12.22 -9.22
N CYS A 119 -11.85 -10.89 -9.09
CA CYS A 119 -12.93 -10.08 -9.69
C CYS A 119 -12.90 -10.08 -11.22
N GLY A 120 -11.83 -10.56 -11.85
CA GLY A 120 -11.63 -10.54 -13.29
C GLY A 120 -11.54 -9.13 -13.88
N PRO A 121 -10.82 -8.21 -13.27
CA PRO A 121 -10.76 -6.82 -13.74
C PRO A 121 -9.98 -6.72 -15.06
N GLU A 122 -10.32 -5.74 -15.87
CA GLU A 122 -9.51 -5.33 -17.02
C GLU A 122 -8.55 -4.18 -16.69
N GLN A 123 -8.77 -3.52 -15.56
CA GLN A 123 -7.96 -2.42 -15.09
C GLN A 123 -8.11 -2.24 -13.57
N LEU A 124 -7.08 -1.70 -12.94
CA LEU A 124 -7.13 -1.32 -11.54
C LEU A 124 -6.93 0.18 -11.39
N TYR A 125 -7.58 0.75 -10.37
CA TYR A 125 -7.48 2.15 -10.01
C TYR A 125 -6.81 2.23 -8.64
N LEU A 126 -5.55 2.61 -8.63
CA LEU A 126 -4.73 2.72 -7.41
C LEU A 126 -4.97 4.06 -6.72
N THR A 127 -4.85 4.11 -5.40
CA THR A 127 -4.79 5.38 -4.66
C THR A 127 -3.53 6.16 -5.05
N HIS A 128 -2.41 5.47 -5.14
CA HIS A 128 -1.08 5.98 -5.49
C HIS A 128 -0.53 5.25 -6.73
N TYR A 129 -0.85 5.45 -7.84
CA TYR A 129 -1.25 6.49 -8.73
C TYR A 129 -2.04 5.95 -9.92
N SER A 130 -3.30 6.41 -10.08
CA SER A 130 -4.04 6.28 -11.32
C SER A 130 -4.39 4.83 -11.76
N ARG A 131 -4.73 4.70 -13.03
CA ARG A 131 -5.12 3.43 -13.64
C ARG A 131 -3.90 2.64 -14.11
N VAL A 132 -3.90 1.34 -13.83
CA VAL A 132 -2.91 0.39 -14.35
C VAL A 132 -3.58 -0.72 -15.14
N GLN A 133 -2.81 -1.31 -16.07
CA GLN A 133 -3.19 -2.41 -16.95
C GLN A 133 -2.09 -3.47 -16.92
N GLU A 134 -2.13 -4.50 -17.78
CA GLU A 134 -1.21 -5.65 -17.70
C GLU A 134 -1.24 -6.39 -16.36
N LEU A 135 -2.44 -6.54 -15.81
CA LEU A 135 -2.69 -6.92 -14.42
C LEU A 135 -2.05 -8.24 -13.99
N GLY A 136 -1.89 -9.20 -14.89
CA GLY A 136 -1.19 -10.46 -14.56
C GLY A 136 0.26 -10.21 -14.14
N ARG A 137 1.01 -9.44 -14.93
CA ARG A 137 2.40 -9.06 -14.60
C ARG A 137 2.48 -8.25 -13.31
N LEU A 138 1.56 -7.29 -13.14
CA LEU A 138 1.55 -6.45 -11.95
C LEU A 138 1.17 -7.23 -10.68
N ALA A 139 0.30 -8.24 -10.77
CA ALA A 139 0.00 -9.13 -9.66
C ALA A 139 1.22 -9.97 -9.26
N ASP A 140 1.94 -10.53 -10.25
CA ASP A 140 3.20 -11.24 -10.00
C ASP A 140 4.26 -10.32 -9.37
N ASP A 141 4.36 -9.08 -9.85
CA ASP A 141 5.25 -8.06 -9.29
C ASP A 141 4.88 -7.72 -7.82
N MET A 142 3.58 -7.68 -7.50
CA MET A 142 3.11 -7.47 -6.12
C MET A 142 3.47 -8.65 -5.22
N HIS A 143 3.19 -9.89 -5.63
CA HIS A 143 3.54 -11.08 -4.85
C HIS A 143 5.05 -11.16 -4.60
N ASN A 144 5.85 -11.03 -5.66
CA ASN A 144 7.31 -11.03 -5.55
C ASN A 144 7.84 -9.88 -4.66
N GLY A 145 7.19 -8.72 -4.72
CA GLY A 145 7.55 -7.57 -3.89
C GLY A 145 7.24 -7.79 -2.41
N ILE A 146 6.09 -8.39 -2.08
CA ILE A 146 5.72 -8.75 -0.70
C ILE A 146 6.74 -9.75 -0.14
N ASP A 147 7.04 -10.82 -0.87
CA ASP A 147 8.03 -11.83 -0.46
C ASP A 147 9.41 -11.20 -0.21
N ALA A 148 9.88 -10.37 -1.14
CA ALA A 148 11.17 -9.69 -1.01
C ALA A 148 11.22 -8.77 0.22
N TYR A 149 10.13 -8.08 0.54
CA TYR A 149 10.06 -7.23 1.73
C TYR A 149 10.13 -8.05 3.03
N VAL A 150 9.45 -9.20 3.06
CA VAL A 150 9.52 -10.15 4.18
C VAL A 150 10.95 -10.68 4.34
N GLU A 151 11.58 -11.10 3.25
CA GLU A 151 12.98 -11.58 3.27
C GLU A 151 13.95 -10.51 3.78
N ILE A 152 13.83 -9.26 3.29
CA ILE A 152 14.63 -8.13 3.75
C ILE A 152 14.44 -7.90 5.24
N ALA A 153 13.21 -7.91 5.73
CA ALA A 153 12.93 -7.70 7.14
C ALA A 153 13.53 -8.81 8.01
N LEU A 154 13.29 -10.08 7.67
CA LEU A 154 13.78 -11.23 8.43
C LEU A 154 15.31 -11.32 8.42
N ALA A 155 15.96 -11.01 7.31
CA ALA A 155 17.43 -11.00 7.22
C ALA A 155 18.09 -9.95 8.12
N ASN A 156 17.37 -8.89 8.48
CA ASN A 156 17.87 -7.79 9.30
C ASN A 156 17.33 -7.78 10.75
N LYS A 157 16.44 -8.72 11.11
CA LYS A 157 15.66 -8.64 12.33
C LYS A 157 16.50 -8.60 13.61
N GLU A 158 17.60 -9.39 13.67
CA GLU A 158 18.48 -9.49 14.84
C GLU A 158 19.70 -8.54 14.77
N LEU A 159 19.81 -7.74 13.69
CA LEU A 159 20.97 -6.88 13.50
C LEU A 159 20.78 -5.52 14.23
N PRO A 160 21.89 -4.92 14.73
CA PRO A 160 21.84 -3.58 15.26
C PRO A 160 21.40 -2.61 14.14
N ASP A 161 20.69 -1.53 14.53
CA ASP A 161 20.20 -0.53 13.59
C ASP A 161 19.28 -1.10 12.48
N ARG A 162 18.51 -2.17 12.81
CA ARG A 162 17.68 -2.90 11.84
C ARG A 162 16.83 -2.00 10.95
N GLY A 163 16.30 -0.89 11.48
CA GLY A 163 15.49 0.05 10.70
C GLY A 163 16.27 0.67 9.54
N ALA A 164 17.46 1.20 9.79
CA ALA A 164 18.32 1.77 8.76
C ALA A 164 18.80 0.72 7.74
N ARG A 165 19.06 -0.50 8.20
CA ARG A 165 19.47 -1.61 7.34
C ARG A 165 18.33 -2.05 6.42
N ILE A 166 17.12 -2.21 6.95
CA ILE A 166 15.93 -2.53 6.16
C ILE A 166 15.70 -1.43 5.12
N GLN A 167 15.75 -0.16 5.52
CA GLN A 167 15.61 0.97 4.59
C GLN A 167 16.63 0.92 3.46
N GLY A 168 17.91 0.70 3.77
CA GLY A 168 18.96 0.60 2.76
C GLY A 168 18.78 -0.61 1.83
N ALA A 169 18.37 -1.76 2.37
CA ALA A 169 18.10 -2.97 1.58
C ALA A 169 16.87 -2.81 0.68
N MET A 170 15.82 -2.17 1.15
CA MET A 170 14.63 -1.86 0.34
C MET A 170 14.95 -0.91 -0.80
N TYR A 171 15.70 0.17 -0.52
CA TYR A 171 16.14 1.07 -1.57
C TYR A 171 16.98 0.35 -2.63
N HIS A 172 17.90 -0.50 -2.21
CA HIS A 172 18.70 -1.31 -3.13
C HIS A 172 17.82 -2.23 -3.98
N HIS A 173 16.88 -2.95 -3.35
CA HIS A 173 15.94 -3.84 -4.04
C HIS A 173 15.10 -3.10 -5.08
N LEU A 174 14.44 -2.01 -4.69
CA LEU A 174 13.59 -1.24 -5.60
C LEU A 174 14.39 -0.59 -6.73
N SER A 175 15.58 -0.05 -6.42
CA SER A 175 16.46 0.54 -7.43
C SER A 175 16.92 -0.49 -8.45
N THR A 176 17.27 -1.69 -8.02
CA THR A 176 17.68 -2.79 -8.91
C THR A 176 16.53 -3.19 -9.82
N ARG A 177 15.35 -3.46 -9.24
CA ARG A 177 14.14 -3.79 -10.02
C ARG A 177 13.78 -2.71 -11.04
N LEU A 178 13.90 -1.45 -10.64
CA LEU A 178 13.56 -0.32 -11.51
C LEU A 178 14.55 -0.18 -12.68
N ILE A 179 15.85 -0.39 -12.44
CA ILE A 179 16.87 -0.44 -13.51
C ILE A 179 16.60 -1.60 -14.45
N ASP A 180 16.31 -2.79 -13.91
CA ASP A 180 15.96 -3.98 -14.71
C ASP A 180 14.65 -3.77 -15.48
N HIS A 181 13.71 -2.98 -14.93
CA HIS A 181 12.50 -2.56 -15.62
C HIS A 181 12.76 -1.59 -16.78
N GLY A 182 13.98 -1.04 -16.86
CA GLY A 182 14.41 -0.20 -17.97
C GLY A 182 14.42 1.29 -17.68
N PHE A 183 14.28 1.69 -16.43
CA PHE A 183 14.40 3.08 -16.00
C PHE A 183 15.83 3.62 -16.28
N LYS A 184 15.91 4.85 -16.78
CA LYS A 184 17.16 5.45 -17.25
C LYS A 184 17.70 6.56 -16.35
N GLY A 185 17.01 6.86 -15.25
CA GLY A 185 17.49 7.83 -14.26
C GLY A 185 18.66 7.26 -13.43
N ASP A 186 19.42 8.17 -12.84
CA ASP A 186 20.45 7.82 -11.88
C ASP A 186 19.87 7.53 -10.48
N ARG A 187 20.77 7.26 -9.53
CA ARG A 187 20.37 6.96 -8.14
C ARG A 187 19.65 8.13 -7.47
N ASP A 188 20.03 9.34 -7.76
CA ASP A 188 19.42 10.53 -7.14
C ASP A 188 18.01 10.75 -7.68
N ALA A 189 17.80 10.52 -8.98
CA ALA A 189 16.47 10.53 -9.59
C ALA A 189 15.56 9.44 -9.00
N ILE A 190 16.07 8.22 -8.82
CA ILE A 190 15.33 7.12 -8.17
C ILE A 190 14.99 7.49 -6.72
N TRP A 191 15.96 8.00 -5.96
CA TRP A 191 15.76 8.38 -4.58
C TRP A 191 14.72 9.48 -4.42
N SER A 192 14.78 10.51 -5.26
CA SER A 192 13.84 11.65 -5.20
C SER A 192 12.36 11.24 -5.36
N VAL A 193 12.09 10.13 -6.06
CA VAL A 193 10.74 9.60 -6.22
C VAL A 193 10.37 8.63 -5.10
N LEU A 194 11.29 7.77 -4.67
CA LEU A 194 11.00 6.65 -3.78
C LEU A 194 11.31 6.92 -2.29
N GLU A 195 11.93 8.05 -1.94
CA GLU A 195 12.43 8.31 -0.59
C GLU A 195 11.36 8.11 0.48
N ILE A 196 10.21 8.73 0.31
CA ILE A 196 9.11 8.68 1.29
C ILE A 196 8.61 7.24 1.44
N ASP A 197 8.43 6.53 0.34
CA ASP A 197 7.91 5.16 0.34
C ASP A 197 8.91 4.18 0.96
N VAL A 198 10.18 4.32 0.64
CA VAL A 198 11.25 3.50 1.23
C VAL A 198 11.30 3.69 2.74
N VAL A 199 11.22 4.93 3.22
CA VAL A 199 11.23 5.24 4.66
C VAL A 199 10.00 4.67 5.35
N LEU A 200 8.80 4.92 4.82
CA LEU A 200 7.55 4.47 5.41
C LEU A 200 7.42 2.94 5.38
N ASN A 201 7.79 2.32 4.28
CA ASN A 201 7.77 0.86 4.16
C ASN A 201 8.77 0.20 5.11
N ALA A 202 9.97 0.75 5.27
CA ALA A 202 10.93 0.24 6.25
C ALA A 202 10.39 0.32 7.69
N GLN A 203 9.72 1.42 8.04
CA GLN A 203 9.04 1.55 9.33
C GLN A 203 7.92 0.51 9.50
N GLY A 204 7.15 0.25 8.45
CA GLY A 204 6.12 -0.78 8.45
C GLY A 204 6.65 -2.18 8.70
N LEU A 205 7.77 -2.53 8.07
CA LEU A 205 8.45 -3.81 8.27
C LEU A 205 9.03 -3.94 9.69
N VAL A 206 9.60 -2.87 10.25
CA VAL A 206 10.06 -2.85 11.65
C VAL A 206 8.88 -3.10 12.59
N ALA A 207 7.77 -2.40 12.40
CA ALA A 207 6.57 -2.59 13.21
C ALA A 207 5.98 -4.01 13.08
N TRP A 208 6.06 -4.61 11.90
CA TRP A 208 5.67 -6.01 11.68
C TRP A 208 6.58 -6.97 12.47
N LEU A 209 7.90 -6.81 12.42
CA LEU A 209 8.84 -7.61 13.21
C LEU A 209 8.57 -7.51 14.71
N GLU A 210 8.31 -6.30 15.22
CA GLU A 210 7.97 -6.09 16.64
C GLU A 210 6.67 -6.80 17.07
N ARG A 211 5.70 -6.91 16.17
CA ARG A 211 4.49 -7.69 16.43
C ARG A 211 4.78 -9.19 16.47
N LEU A 212 5.60 -9.70 15.56
CA LEU A 212 6.03 -11.10 15.58
C LEU A 212 6.76 -11.45 16.87
N GLU A 213 7.66 -10.60 17.33
CA GLU A 213 8.43 -10.78 18.57
C GLU A 213 7.48 -10.85 19.79
N LYS A 214 6.46 -9.99 19.85
CA LYS A 214 5.47 -9.98 20.95
C LYS A 214 4.55 -11.21 20.97
N HIS A 215 4.33 -11.87 19.84
CA HIS A 215 3.49 -13.07 19.79
C HIS A 215 4.25 -14.36 20.09
N ASN A 216 5.58 -14.33 19.97
CA ASN A 216 6.45 -15.49 20.19
C ASN A 216 7.16 -15.50 21.56
N GLY A 217 6.98 -14.48 22.37
CA GLY A 217 7.52 -14.32 23.74
C GLY A 217 6.43 -14.38 24.79
#